data_8304475bd50b7a1da176fe1ecc599d7d
#
_entry.id   8304475bd50b7a1da176fe1ecc599d7d
#
_cell.length_a   1.000
_cell.length_b   1.000
_cell.length_c   1.000
_cell.angle_alpha   90.00
_cell.angle_beta   90.00
_cell.angle_gamma   90.00
#
_symmetry.space_group_name_H-M   'P 1'
#
loop_
_entity.id
_entity.type
_entity.pdbx_description
1 polymer ?
#
loop_
_entity_poly.entity_id
_entity_poly.type
_entity_poly.pdbx_seq_one_letter_code
_entity_poly.pdbx_strand_id
1 'polypeptide(L)'
;MNHPPLKGAMLEGYILQAAFCGFRHWNNGDFARQKQPQFRKKGSFRQAKAMMKTMIYLESFRLASESDEAGYLLSGRTPSNPYPKGHKLDMTCHNVNNPYPFKIFPFKYLERLDFAPITLLYGGNGSGKSTILNIISQKLKLPRTSPYSRTPFFEDYLEFCRPELYRDKEPPEESCIITSDDVFDYMLNFRTLNEGVDRKREELFEEWYALRQGSFQIRSLEDVEELQHRRDAWKSTRSDFTARRIPKNLPGQSNGENAYGYFAEKIRGNALYLLDEPENSLSAERQMELARFLEDSARFYGCQFIISTHSPFLLAMKGARIYDLDTIPVEAKKLTELSNVRLYHDFFEAHRQEFD
;
A
#
# COMPACT_ATOMS: atom_id res chain seq x y z
N MET A 1 14.26 32.48 27.93
CA MET A 1 14.02 32.44 26.47
C MET A 1 12.93 31.37 26.24
N ASN A 2 11.71 31.85 26.05
CA ASN A 2 10.50 31.02 25.96
C ASN A 2 10.26 30.59 24.52
N HIS A 3 10.16 29.32 24.26
CA HIS A 3 9.58 28.79 23.01
C HIS A 3 8.10 28.50 23.24
N PRO A 4 7.20 28.92 22.34
CA PRO A 4 5.77 28.65 22.45
C PRO A 4 5.43 27.25 21.86
N PRO A 5 4.34 26.61 22.30
CA PRO A 5 3.91 25.30 21.80
C PRO A 5 3.04 25.47 20.54
N LEU A 6 3.58 25.07 19.39
CA LEU A 6 2.83 24.95 18.14
C LEU A 6 2.51 23.46 17.90
N LYS A 7 1.41 22.95 18.42
CA LYS A 7 0.90 21.61 18.04
C LYS A 7 -0.61 21.40 18.18
N GLY A 8 -1.40 22.41 18.59
CA GLY A 8 -2.85 22.22 18.76
C GLY A 8 -3.73 22.48 17.53
N ALA A 9 -3.33 23.41 16.69
CA ALA A 9 -4.21 23.92 15.62
C ALA A 9 -4.23 23.11 14.31
N MET A 10 -3.26 22.24 14.08
CA MET A 10 -3.24 21.40 12.86
C MET A 10 -4.10 20.13 12.96
N LEU A 11 -4.32 19.61 14.17
CA LEU A 11 -5.14 18.41 14.34
C LEU A 11 -6.66 18.67 14.20
N GLU A 12 -7.12 19.84 14.59
CA GLU A 12 -8.54 20.18 14.45
C GLU A 12 -8.98 20.37 13.00
N GLY A 13 -8.09 20.86 12.12
CA GLY A 13 -8.37 21.00 10.69
C GLY A 13 -8.51 19.66 9.95
N TYR A 14 -7.74 18.66 10.36
CA TYR A 14 -7.79 17.32 9.74
C TYR A 14 -9.01 16.50 10.17
N ILE A 15 -9.45 16.64 11.41
CA ILE A 15 -10.63 15.93 11.94
C ILE A 15 -11.92 16.42 11.26
N LEU A 16 -12.01 17.70 10.94
CA LEU A 16 -13.17 18.27 10.25
C LEU A 16 -13.18 17.97 8.73
N GLN A 17 -12.02 17.84 8.10
CA GLN A 17 -11.94 17.58 6.66
C GLN A 17 -12.12 16.10 6.31
N ALA A 18 -11.71 15.17 7.18
CA ALA A 18 -11.98 13.74 7.02
C ALA A 18 -13.46 13.38 7.24
N ALA A 19 -14.18 14.14 8.09
CA ALA A 19 -15.60 13.93 8.33
C ALA A 19 -16.51 14.46 7.21
N PHE A 20 -16.01 15.34 6.29
CA PHE A 20 -16.82 15.94 5.23
C PHE A 20 -16.66 15.30 3.84
N CYS A 21 -15.62 14.48 3.62
CA CYS A 21 -15.44 13.74 2.38
C CYS A 21 -15.96 12.30 2.49
N GLY A 22 -17.26 12.12 2.36
CA GLY A 22 -17.79 10.91 1.71
C GLY A 22 -18.12 9.70 2.57
N PHE A 23 -18.34 9.79 3.91
CA PHE A 23 -18.92 8.68 4.67
C PHE A 23 -20.44 8.86 4.88
N ARG A 24 -21.23 8.76 3.82
CA ARG A 24 -22.66 8.49 3.93
C ARG A 24 -22.92 7.01 3.65
N HIS A 25 -23.42 6.30 4.69
CA HIS A 25 -24.02 4.97 4.69
C HIS A 25 -23.04 3.76 4.67
N TRP A 26 -22.62 3.37 5.84
CA TRP A 26 -22.25 1.99 6.11
C TRP A 26 -23.21 1.42 7.18
N ASN A 27 -24.15 0.58 6.77
CA ASN A 27 -24.99 -0.20 7.68
C ASN A 27 -24.42 -1.63 7.81
N ASN A 28 -24.25 -2.09 9.04
CA ASN A 28 -23.82 -3.44 9.41
C ASN A 28 -24.83 -4.49 8.86
N GLY A 29 -24.55 -5.08 7.77
CA GLY A 29 -25.36 -6.18 7.18
C GLY A 29 -25.09 -6.44 5.71
N ASP A 30 -24.41 -5.56 5.02
CA ASP A 30 -24.25 -5.62 3.57
C ASP A 30 -22.89 -6.17 3.07
N PHE A 31 -22.01 -6.63 3.95
CA PHE A 31 -20.70 -7.16 3.54
C PHE A 31 -20.80 -8.44 2.65
N ALA A 32 -21.86 -9.22 2.83
CA ALA A 32 -22.11 -10.40 1.99
C ALA A 32 -22.85 -10.07 0.68
N ARG A 33 -23.25 -8.82 0.46
CA ARG A 33 -24.01 -8.37 -0.72
C ARG A 33 -23.54 -7.02 -1.27
N GLN A 34 -22.29 -6.62 -1.11
CA GLN A 34 -21.81 -5.48 -1.88
C GLN A 34 -21.79 -5.84 -3.36
N LYS A 35 -22.84 -5.38 -3.98
CA LYS A 35 -22.99 -5.34 -5.42
C LYS A 35 -21.73 -4.75 -6.02
N GLN A 36 -21.10 -5.53 -6.87
CA GLN A 36 -20.24 -5.04 -7.93
C GLN A 36 -20.76 -3.67 -8.43
N PRO A 37 -19.90 -2.70 -8.75
CA PRO A 37 -20.33 -1.41 -9.26
C PRO A 37 -21.38 -1.64 -10.34
N GLN A 38 -22.57 -1.07 -10.15
CA GLN A 38 -23.67 -1.21 -11.10
C GLN A 38 -23.29 -0.48 -12.39
N PHE A 39 -22.61 -1.15 -13.29
CA PHE A 39 -22.59 -0.76 -14.69
C PHE A 39 -23.99 -0.93 -15.25
N ARG A 40 -24.64 0.19 -15.59
CA ARG A 40 -25.91 0.19 -16.31
C ARG A 40 -25.80 -0.71 -17.53
N LYS A 41 -26.55 -1.81 -17.49
CA LYS A 41 -26.73 -2.72 -18.60
C LYS A 41 -27.32 -1.97 -19.81
N LYS A 42 -26.58 -1.99 -20.92
CA LYS A 42 -27.12 -2.21 -22.29
C LYS A 42 -25.93 -2.25 -23.27
N GLY A 43 -25.34 -3.43 -23.39
CA GLY A 43 -24.42 -3.83 -24.44
C GLY A 43 -24.33 -5.34 -24.43
N SER A 44 -24.57 -5.98 -25.56
CA SER A 44 -24.76 -7.41 -25.64
C SER A 44 -23.58 -8.21 -25.06
N PHE A 45 -23.85 -9.28 -24.33
CA PHE A 45 -22.91 -10.24 -23.75
C PHE A 45 -21.83 -10.77 -24.73
N ARG A 46 -22.06 -10.63 -26.04
CA ARG A 46 -21.10 -11.00 -27.09
C ARG A 46 -19.99 -9.97 -27.29
N GLN A 47 -20.24 -8.67 -27.04
CA GLN A 47 -19.19 -7.63 -27.13
C GLN A 47 -18.29 -7.63 -25.88
N ALA A 48 -18.80 -7.98 -24.71
CA ALA A 48 -17.99 -8.14 -23.49
C ALA A 48 -16.96 -9.27 -23.59
N LYS A 49 -17.27 -10.35 -24.32
CA LYS A 49 -16.35 -11.47 -24.52
C LYS A 49 -15.20 -11.18 -25.49
N ALA A 50 -15.32 -10.17 -26.34
CA ALA A 50 -14.29 -9.71 -27.27
C ALA A 50 -13.31 -8.68 -26.65
N MET A 51 -13.62 -8.09 -25.48
CA MET A 51 -12.81 -7.08 -24.77
C MET A 51 -12.03 -7.66 -23.58
N MET A 52 -11.99 -8.96 -23.37
CA MET A 52 -11.14 -9.61 -22.36
C MET A 52 -9.67 -9.67 -22.84
N LYS A 53 -9.09 -8.54 -23.17
CA LYS A 53 -7.66 -8.44 -23.37
C LYS A 53 -7.06 -8.04 -22.03
N THR A 54 -6.40 -9.00 -21.36
CA THR A 54 -5.56 -8.69 -20.20
C THR A 54 -4.65 -7.55 -20.59
N MET A 55 -4.75 -6.43 -19.87
CA MET A 55 -3.95 -5.25 -20.19
C MET A 55 -2.57 -5.41 -19.57
N ILE A 56 -1.55 -5.13 -20.35
CA ILE A 56 -0.17 -5.01 -19.90
C ILE A 56 0.24 -3.57 -20.20
N TYR A 57 0.62 -2.81 -19.19
CA TYR A 57 1.10 -1.43 -19.32
C TYR A 57 2.62 -1.39 -19.41
N LEU A 58 3.30 -2.19 -18.59
CA LEU A 58 4.73 -2.39 -18.59
C LEU A 58 5.01 -3.80 -19.14
N GLU A 59 5.57 -3.87 -20.33
CA GLU A 59 5.87 -5.14 -21.00
C GLU A 59 7.16 -5.75 -20.49
N SER A 60 8.19 -4.92 -20.33
CA SER A 60 9.45 -5.33 -19.75
C SER A 60 10.18 -4.16 -19.09
N PHE A 61 11.18 -4.49 -18.30
CA PHE A 61 12.05 -3.51 -17.64
C PHE A 61 13.48 -3.97 -17.67
N ARG A 62 14.36 -3.12 -18.23
CA ARG A 62 15.78 -3.36 -18.26
C ARG A 62 16.46 -2.62 -17.12
N LEU A 63 17.26 -3.35 -16.34
CA LEU A 63 18.14 -2.84 -15.30
C LEU A 63 19.49 -2.44 -15.90
N ALA A 64 20.34 -1.81 -15.10
CA ALA A 64 21.72 -1.54 -15.51
C ALA A 64 22.46 -2.86 -15.76
N SER A 65 23.18 -2.95 -16.88
CA SER A 65 24.03 -4.10 -17.18
C SER A 65 25.30 -4.07 -16.32
N GLU A 66 26.01 -5.18 -16.26
CA GLU A 66 27.32 -5.24 -15.59
C GLU A 66 28.30 -4.21 -16.16
N SER A 67 28.30 -4.02 -17.47
CA SER A 67 29.16 -3.02 -18.15
C SER A 67 28.77 -1.59 -17.81
N ASP A 68 27.46 -1.30 -17.69
CA ASP A 68 26.95 0.03 -17.26
C ASP A 68 27.40 0.34 -15.82
N GLU A 69 27.23 -0.63 -14.91
CA GLU A 69 27.64 -0.48 -13.51
C GLU A 69 29.15 -0.33 -13.36
N ALA A 70 29.94 -1.17 -14.04
CA ALA A 70 31.39 -1.08 -14.01
C ALA A 70 31.89 0.27 -14.58
N GLY A 71 31.29 0.72 -15.67
CA GLY A 71 31.59 2.02 -16.27
C GLY A 71 31.31 3.18 -15.31
N TYR A 72 30.16 3.15 -14.64
CA TYR A 72 29.81 4.16 -13.63
C TYR A 72 30.74 4.13 -12.43
N LEU A 73 30.99 2.96 -11.86
CA LEU A 73 31.84 2.82 -10.67
C LEU A 73 33.28 3.26 -10.92
N LEU A 74 33.79 3.12 -12.14
CA LEU A 74 35.14 3.54 -12.51
C LEU A 74 35.25 5.04 -12.84
N SER A 75 34.24 5.64 -13.46
CA SER A 75 34.35 6.97 -14.05
C SER A 75 33.29 7.97 -13.59
N GLY A 76 32.24 7.53 -12.88
CA GLY A 76 31.08 8.36 -12.52
C GLY A 76 30.22 8.80 -13.71
N ARG A 77 30.42 8.21 -14.88
CA ARG A 77 29.68 8.57 -16.10
C ARG A 77 28.29 8.00 -16.08
N THR A 78 27.32 8.84 -16.41
CA THR A 78 25.93 8.41 -16.65
C THR A 78 25.54 8.74 -18.10
N PRO A 79 24.44 8.17 -18.62
CA PRO A 79 23.93 8.52 -19.96
C PRO A 79 23.70 10.03 -20.14
N SER A 80 23.24 10.75 -19.12
CA SER A 80 23.02 12.19 -19.19
C SER A 80 24.28 13.02 -18.91
N ASN A 81 25.27 12.46 -18.22
CA ASN A 81 26.51 13.14 -17.85
C ASN A 81 27.75 12.31 -18.20
N PRO A 82 28.16 12.28 -19.48
CA PRO A 82 29.31 11.51 -19.93
C PRO A 82 30.66 12.06 -19.47
N TYR A 83 30.70 13.30 -18.94
CA TYR A 83 31.92 13.98 -18.49
C TYR A 83 31.70 14.64 -17.11
N PRO A 84 31.55 13.85 -16.05
CA PRO A 84 31.29 14.38 -14.71
C PRO A 84 32.49 15.21 -14.20
N LYS A 85 32.22 16.36 -13.61
CA LYS A 85 33.22 17.15 -12.87
C LYS A 85 33.42 16.56 -11.48
N GLY A 86 34.19 15.50 -11.40
CA GLY A 86 34.42 14.74 -10.15
C GLY A 86 33.51 13.52 -10.05
N HIS A 87 33.95 12.56 -9.26
CA HIS A 87 33.23 11.31 -9.03
C HIS A 87 32.54 11.37 -7.68
N LYS A 88 31.24 11.02 -7.62
CA LYS A 88 30.50 10.92 -6.34
C LYS A 88 31.08 9.84 -5.42
N LEU A 89 31.65 8.80 -6.02
CA LEU A 89 32.43 7.76 -5.36
C LEU A 89 33.89 8.20 -5.28
N ASP A 90 34.24 9.04 -4.32
CA ASP A 90 35.63 9.21 -3.98
C ASP A 90 36.10 7.93 -3.26
N MET A 91 36.82 7.10 -4.00
CA MET A 91 37.36 5.82 -3.50
C MET A 91 38.31 6.02 -2.32
N THR A 92 38.78 7.24 -2.08
CA THR A 92 39.60 7.62 -0.93
C THR A 92 38.76 7.98 0.31
N CYS A 93 37.46 8.25 0.12
CA CYS A 93 36.56 8.59 1.19
C CYS A 93 36.01 7.30 1.84
N HIS A 94 36.51 6.92 2.98
CA HIS A 94 36.08 5.72 3.74
C HIS A 94 34.59 5.67 4.11
N ASN A 95 33.81 6.70 3.77
CA ASN A 95 32.39 6.83 4.13
C ASN A 95 31.41 6.38 3.05
N VAL A 96 31.87 5.93 1.87
CA VAL A 96 31.00 5.47 0.78
C VAL A 96 31.07 3.95 0.63
N ASN A 97 30.63 3.24 1.69
CA ASN A 97 30.68 1.77 1.70
C ASN A 97 29.51 1.11 1.00
N ASN A 98 28.48 1.86 0.58
CA ASN A 98 27.29 1.26 -0.04
C ASN A 98 26.80 2.05 -1.26
N PRO A 99 27.19 1.65 -2.49
CA PRO A 99 26.73 2.28 -3.73
C PRO A 99 25.32 1.80 -4.13
N TYR A 100 24.45 1.45 -3.19
CA TYR A 100 23.09 0.99 -3.47
C TYR A 100 22.38 1.94 -4.47
N PRO A 101 21.68 1.41 -5.52
CA PRO A 101 21.37 -0.01 -5.78
C PRO A 101 22.37 -0.75 -6.66
N PHE A 102 23.52 -0.15 -7.02
CA PHE A 102 24.58 -0.82 -7.79
C PHE A 102 25.09 -2.09 -7.10
N LYS A 103 25.62 -3.03 -7.85
CA LYS A 103 26.17 -4.31 -7.39
C LYS A 103 25.15 -5.31 -6.85
N ILE A 104 23.86 -5.13 -7.10
CA ILE A 104 22.85 -6.10 -6.67
C ILE A 104 22.50 -7.09 -7.78
N PHE A 105 22.15 -6.58 -8.96
CA PHE A 105 21.57 -7.39 -10.03
C PHE A 105 22.57 -8.05 -10.97
N PRO A 106 23.74 -7.46 -11.26
CA PRO A 106 24.75 -8.13 -12.11
C PRO A 106 25.21 -9.47 -11.54
N PHE A 107 25.40 -9.58 -10.21
CA PHE A 107 25.75 -10.86 -9.57
C PHE A 107 24.68 -11.94 -9.71
N LYS A 108 23.46 -11.55 -10.03
CA LYS A 108 22.31 -12.43 -10.25
C LYS A 108 22.03 -12.68 -11.73
N TYR A 109 22.85 -12.13 -12.61
CA TYR A 109 22.65 -12.12 -14.06
C TYR A 109 21.26 -11.62 -14.46
N LEU A 110 20.73 -10.65 -13.71
CA LEU A 110 19.42 -10.08 -13.94
C LEU A 110 19.54 -8.71 -14.64
N GLU A 111 19.41 -8.71 -15.96
CA GLU A 111 19.42 -7.48 -16.76
C GLU A 111 18.02 -7.07 -17.23
N ARG A 112 17.10 -8.03 -17.37
CA ARG A 112 15.76 -7.80 -17.91
C ARG A 112 14.71 -8.63 -17.19
N LEU A 113 13.57 -7.99 -16.96
CA LEU A 113 12.35 -8.61 -16.47
C LEU A 113 11.24 -8.41 -17.50
N ASP A 114 10.61 -9.49 -17.94
CA ASP A 114 9.42 -9.45 -18.79
C ASP A 114 8.17 -9.67 -17.94
N PHE A 115 7.16 -8.84 -18.10
CA PHE A 115 5.99 -8.83 -17.24
C PHE A 115 4.77 -9.49 -17.89
N ALA A 116 4.00 -10.15 -17.04
CA ALA A 116 2.68 -10.68 -17.32
C ALA A 116 1.62 -9.77 -16.67
N PRO A 117 0.33 -10.01 -16.86
CA PRO A 117 -0.73 -9.31 -16.12
C PRO A 117 -0.55 -9.40 -14.60
N ILE A 118 -0.04 -10.54 -14.12
CA ILE A 118 0.41 -10.73 -12.74
C ILE A 118 1.83 -11.27 -12.80
N THR A 119 2.77 -10.54 -12.19
CA THR A 119 4.17 -10.96 -12.04
C THR A 119 4.54 -10.94 -10.57
N LEU A 120 5.15 -12.02 -10.11
CA LEU A 120 5.55 -12.20 -8.73
C LEU A 120 7.07 -12.23 -8.64
N LEU A 121 7.60 -11.45 -7.71
CA LEU A 121 9.00 -11.44 -7.34
C LEU A 121 9.14 -12.23 -6.04
N TYR A 122 9.67 -13.43 -6.14
CA TYR A 122 9.92 -14.32 -5.01
C TYR A 122 11.39 -14.31 -4.64
N GLY A 123 11.69 -14.52 -3.36
CA GLY A 123 13.05 -14.65 -2.84
C GLY A 123 13.12 -14.24 -1.37
N GLY A 124 14.19 -14.63 -0.67
CA GLY A 124 14.43 -14.33 0.74
C GLY A 124 14.59 -12.83 1.05
N ASN A 125 14.77 -12.53 2.34
CA ASN A 125 15.08 -11.17 2.75
C ASN A 125 16.43 -10.74 2.17
N GLY A 126 16.50 -9.52 1.63
CA GLY A 126 17.70 -9.02 0.96
C GLY A 126 17.90 -9.54 -0.49
N SER A 127 16.97 -10.32 -1.06
CA SER A 127 17.08 -10.81 -2.45
C SER A 127 16.95 -9.70 -3.50
N GLY A 128 16.47 -8.51 -3.14
CA GLY A 128 16.33 -7.36 -4.03
C GLY A 128 14.91 -7.08 -4.53
N LYS A 129 13.87 -7.78 -4.01
CA LYS A 129 12.46 -7.60 -4.38
C LYS A 129 12.00 -6.15 -4.29
N SER A 130 12.05 -5.57 -3.10
CA SER A 130 11.65 -4.19 -2.83
C SER A 130 12.54 -3.19 -3.60
N THR A 131 13.81 -3.53 -3.84
CA THR A 131 14.71 -2.71 -4.66
C THR A 131 14.23 -2.62 -6.10
N ILE A 132 13.83 -3.75 -6.72
CA ILE A 132 13.27 -3.77 -8.07
C ILE A 132 11.99 -2.92 -8.13
N LEU A 133 11.07 -3.11 -7.19
CA LEU A 133 9.82 -2.33 -7.14
C LEU A 133 10.10 -0.83 -6.98
N ASN A 134 11.05 -0.45 -6.13
CA ASN A 134 11.44 0.95 -5.95
C ASN A 134 12.06 1.54 -7.22
N ILE A 135 12.94 0.80 -7.92
CA ILE A 135 13.54 1.24 -9.19
C ILE A 135 12.44 1.45 -10.24
N ILE A 136 11.54 0.48 -10.43
CA ILE A 136 10.43 0.59 -11.39
C ILE A 136 9.53 1.78 -11.03
N SER A 137 9.12 1.90 -9.76
CA SER A 137 8.27 2.97 -9.27
C SER A 137 8.87 4.35 -9.55
N GLN A 138 10.14 4.54 -9.23
CA GLN A 138 10.82 5.83 -9.43
C GLN A 138 11.05 6.13 -10.93
N LYS A 139 11.43 5.12 -11.72
CA LYS A 139 11.62 5.30 -13.16
C LYS A 139 10.32 5.68 -13.87
N LEU A 140 9.20 5.09 -13.47
CA LEU A 140 7.87 5.38 -14.00
C LEU A 140 7.18 6.55 -13.28
N LYS A 141 7.81 7.15 -12.26
CA LYS A 141 7.26 8.23 -11.44
C LYS A 141 5.89 7.90 -10.83
N LEU A 142 5.72 6.64 -10.42
CA LEU A 142 4.47 6.20 -9.80
C LEU A 142 4.29 6.85 -8.42
N PRO A 143 3.07 7.31 -8.08
CA PRO A 143 2.73 7.81 -6.77
C PRO A 143 3.05 6.79 -5.67
N ARG A 144 3.56 7.27 -4.54
CA ARG A 144 3.84 6.49 -3.34
C ARG A 144 3.61 7.33 -2.09
N THR A 145 3.26 6.70 -1.00
CA THR A 145 3.04 7.36 0.29
C THR A 145 4.24 7.13 1.22
N SER A 146 4.69 5.89 1.33
CA SER A 146 5.79 5.51 2.22
C SER A 146 7.17 5.89 1.67
N PRO A 147 8.12 6.25 2.53
CA PRO A 147 9.51 6.45 2.16
C PRO A 147 10.16 5.13 1.70
N TYR A 148 11.29 5.21 1.02
CA TYR A 148 12.10 4.07 0.61
C TYR A 148 13.58 4.34 0.84
N SER A 149 14.38 3.28 0.86
CA SER A 149 15.84 3.40 0.96
C SER A 149 16.41 4.12 -0.25
N ARG A 150 16.95 5.30 -0.04
CA ARG A 150 17.50 6.17 -1.08
C ARG A 150 18.94 6.52 -0.74
N THR A 151 19.82 6.36 -1.71
CA THR A 151 21.21 6.82 -1.65
C THR A 151 21.44 7.93 -2.66
N PRO A 152 22.54 8.68 -2.58
CA PRO A 152 22.91 9.66 -3.61
C PRO A 152 23.12 9.06 -5.01
N PHE A 153 23.29 7.74 -5.10
CA PHE A 153 23.55 7.00 -6.35
C PHE A 153 22.28 6.48 -7.01
N PHE A 154 21.15 6.54 -6.32
CA PHE A 154 19.90 5.94 -6.79
C PHE A 154 19.41 6.57 -8.10
N GLU A 155 19.46 7.90 -8.19
CA GLU A 155 19.06 8.64 -9.40
C GLU A 155 19.98 8.33 -10.59
N ASP A 156 21.28 8.23 -10.32
CA ASP A 156 22.26 7.90 -11.37
C ASP A 156 22.01 6.47 -11.90
N TYR A 157 21.64 5.53 -11.01
CA TYR A 157 21.27 4.17 -11.41
C TYR A 157 20.03 4.15 -12.31
N LEU A 158 19.02 4.97 -12.01
CA LEU A 158 17.81 5.06 -12.83
C LEU A 158 18.08 5.51 -14.25
N GLU A 159 19.17 6.23 -14.53
CA GLU A 159 19.51 6.65 -15.88
C GLU A 159 19.84 5.46 -16.80
N PHE A 160 20.38 4.38 -16.25
CA PHE A 160 20.69 3.16 -17.01
C PHE A 160 19.46 2.27 -17.22
N CYS A 161 18.42 2.45 -16.39
CA CYS A 161 17.21 1.64 -16.45
C CYS A 161 16.28 2.08 -17.60
N ARG A 162 15.65 1.11 -18.27
CA ARG A 162 14.75 1.37 -19.40
C ARG A 162 13.46 0.56 -19.27
N PRO A 163 12.30 1.22 -19.09
CA PRO A 163 11.01 0.57 -19.21
C PRO A 163 10.62 0.39 -20.68
N GLU A 164 10.00 -0.72 -21.01
CA GLU A 164 9.31 -0.94 -22.29
C GLU A 164 7.81 -0.95 -22.00
N LEU A 165 7.13 0.12 -22.43
CA LEU A 165 5.72 0.33 -22.16
C LEU A 165 4.89 -0.11 -23.38
N TYR A 166 3.68 -0.62 -23.11
CA TYR A 166 2.76 -1.00 -24.17
C TYR A 166 2.41 0.22 -25.05
N ARG A 167 2.81 0.16 -26.32
CA ARG A 167 2.61 1.24 -27.32
C ARG A 167 3.18 2.59 -26.87
N ASP A 168 4.28 2.58 -26.12
CA ASP A 168 4.95 3.79 -25.60
C ASP A 168 4.03 4.73 -24.78
N LYS A 169 2.98 4.19 -24.17
CA LYS A 169 2.04 4.95 -23.34
C LYS A 169 2.43 4.88 -21.88
N GLU A 170 2.48 6.02 -21.23
CA GLU A 170 2.66 6.10 -19.79
C GLU A 170 1.56 5.31 -19.03
N PRO A 171 1.88 4.74 -17.86
CA PRO A 171 0.87 4.10 -17.02
C PRO A 171 -0.25 5.08 -16.67
N PRO A 172 -1.51 4.60 -16.51
CA PRO A 172 -2.62 5.43 -16.07
C PRO A 172 -2.37 6.17 -14.75
N GLU A 173 -3.04 7.29 -14.51
CA GLU A 173 -2.87 8.14 -13.31
C GLU A 173 -3.16 7.40 -12.00
N GLU A 174 -4.04 6.40 -12.03
CA GLU A 174 -4.35 5.56 -10.87
C GLU A 174 -3.26 4.56 -10.51
N SER A 175 -2.23 4.43 -11.36
CA SER A 175 -1.13 3.52 -11.12
C SER A 175 -0.29 3.99 -9.95
N CYS A 176 0.07 3.09 -9.02
CA CYS A 176 0.85 3.44 -7.84
C CYS A 176 1.63 2.23 -7.30
N ILE A 177 2.52 2.51 -6.37
CA ILE A 177 3.14 1.51 -5.51
C ILE A 177 2.45 1.53 -4.14
N ILE A 178 2.15 0.35 -3.62
CA ILE A 178 1.60 0.12 -2.28
C ILE A 178 2.57 -0.80 -1.54
N THR A 179 3.04 -0.36 -0.39
CA THR A 179 3.97 -1.11 0.46
C THR A 179 3.29 -1.60 1.73
N SER A 180 3.89 -2.55 2.41
CA SER A 180 3.44 -2.99 3.74
C SER A 180 3.38 -1.82 4.75
N ASP A 181 4.29 -0.84 4.62
CA ASP A 181 4.31 0.35 5.48
C ASP A 181 3.06 1.22 5.27
N ASP A 182 2.59 1.38 4.02
CA ASP A 182 1.35 2.12 3.73
C ASP A 182 0.14 1.48 4.40
N VAL A 183 0.06 0.14 4.40
CA VAL A 183 -1.01 -0.63 5.06
C VAL A 183 -0.91 -0.46 6.57
N PHE A 184 0.30 -0.52 7.13
CA PHE A 184 0.54 -0.35 8.56
C PHE A 184 0.16 1.07 9.03
N ASP A 185 0.59 2.10 8.31
CA ASP A 185 0.24 3.49 8.60
C ASP A 185 -1.28 3.73 8.53
N TYR A 186 -1.95 3.13 7.56
CA TYR A 186 -3.41 3.17 7.48
C TYR A 186 -4.07 2.57 8.74
N MET A 187 -3.60 1.40 9.19
CA MET A 187 -4.12 0.76 10.40
C MET A 187 -3.84 1.58 11.67
N LEU A 188 -2.66 2.19 11.78
CA LEU A 188 -2.33 3.07 12.90
C LEU A 188 -3.23 4.31 12.92
N ASN A 189 -3.42 4.95 11.77
CA ASN A 189 -4.30 6.11 11.65
C ASN A 189 -5.73 5.77 12.05
N PHE A 190 -6.21 4.59 11.64
CA PHE A 190 -7.54 4.10 12.00
C PHE A 190 -7.73 3.93 13.51
N ARG A 191 -6.71 3.37 14.20
CA ARG A 191 -6.71 3.24 15.68
C ARG A 191 -6.69 4.60 16.36
N THR A 192 -5.79 5.49 15.93
CA THR A 192 -5.67 6.84 16.48
C THR A 192 -6.97 7.64 16.35
N LEU A 193 -7.68 7.49 15.22
CA LEU A 193 -8.99 8.12 15.01
C LEU A 193 -10.02 7.58 16.02
N ASN A 194 -10.09 6.26 16.21
CA ASN A 194 -11.00 5.66 17.17
C ASN A 194 -10.69 6.07 18.62
N GLU A 195 -9.40 6.07 19.00
CA GLU A 195 -8.96 6.56 20.31
C GLU A 195 -9.32 8.04 20.52
N GLY A 196 -9.17 8.85 19.48
CA GLY A 196 -9.59 10.25 19.50
C GLY A 196 -11.10 10.42 19.72
N VAL A 197 -11.91 9.60 19.05
CA VAL A 197 -13.36 9.58 19.23
C VAL A 197 -13.74 9.11 20.65
N ASP A 198 -13.06 8.07 21.17
CA ASP A 198 -13.33 7.55 22.53
C ASP A 198 -12.97 8.58 23.59
N ARG A 199 -11.81 9.23 23.49
CA ARG A 199 -11.42 10.32 24.40
C ARG A 199 -12.42 11.46 24.36
N LYS A 200 -12.85 11.89 23.17
CA LYS A 200 -13.86 12.95 23.04
C LYS A 200 -15.22 12.53 23.63
N ARG A 201 -15.54 11.25 23.55
CA ARG A 201 -16.75 10.69 24.19
C ARG A 201 -16.68 10.79 25.72
N GLU A 202 -15.52 10.47 26.30
CA GLU A 202 -15.30 10.59 27.75
C GLU A 202 -15.40 12.05 28.19
N GLU A 203 -14.77 12.99 27.50
CA GLU A 203 -14.88 14.42 27.77
C GLU A 203 -16.36 14.90 27.76
N LEU A 204 -17.13 14.47 26.75
CA LEU A 204 -18.55 14.79 26.65
C LEU A 204 -19.40 14.12 27.76
N PHE A 205 -18.99 12.98 28.26
CA PHE A 205 -19.63 12.35 29.42
C PHE A 205 -19.40 13.17 30.69
N GLU A 206 -18.17 13.62 30.91
CA GLU A 206 -17.84 14.50 32.05
C GLU A 206 -18.57 15.84 31.93
N GLU A 207 -18.61 16.44 30.75
CA GLU A 207 -19.37 17.65 30.47
C GLU A 207 -20.87 17.47 30.78
N TRP A 208 -21.47 16.37 30.33
CA TRP A 208 -22.88 16.05 30.59
C TRP A 208 -23.16 15.94 32.09
N TYR A 209 -22.27 15.30 32.85
CA TYR A 209 -22.41 15.23 34.34
C TYR A 209 -22.25 16.61 34.97
N ALA A 210 -21.26 17.39 34.55
CA ALA A 210 -21.03 18.73 35.09
C ALA A 210 -22.19 19.68 34.82
N LEU A 211 -22.78 19.65 33.62
CA LEU A 211 -23.94 20.46 33.24
C LEU A 211 -25.22 20.11 34.06
N ARG A 212 -25.34 18.88 34.54
CA ARG A 212 -26.46 18.42 35.36
C ARG A 212 -26.27 18.64 36.86
N GLN A 213 -25.02 18.80 37.28
CA GLN A 213 -24.70 19.09 38.69
C GLN A 213 -24.52 20.61 38.86
N GLY A 214 -25.14 21.13 39.88
CA GLY A 214 -25.02 22.53 40.27
C GLY A 214 -26.20 23.43 39.89
N SER A 215 -26.37 24.48 40.69
CA SER A 215 -27.36 25.54 40.46
C SER A 215 -26.77 26.58 39.52
N PHE A 216 -27.48 26.92 38.46
CA PHE A 216 -27.09 27.93 37.48
C PHE A 216 -28.01 29.14 37.57
N GLN A 217 -27.44 30.34 37.67
CA GLN A 217 -28.20 31.60 37.69
C GLN A 217 -27.76 32.46 36.51
N ILE A 218 -28.71 32.87 35.69
CA ILE A 218 -28.46 33.77 34.56
C ILE A 218 -28.15 35.17 35.13
N ARG A 219 -26.99 35.73 34.73
CA ARG A 219 -26.56 37.07 35.12
C ARG A 219 -26.33 37.97 33.90
N SER A 220 -26.11 37.39 32.73
CA SER A 220 -25.84 38.12 31.51
C SER A 220 -26.46 37.45 30.28
N LEU A 221 -26.46 38.14 29.13
CA LEU A 221 -26.87 37.55 27.84
C LEU A 221 -25.92 36.48 27.34
N GLU A 222 -24.67 36.47 27.77
CA GLU A 222 -23.65 35.47 27.44
C GLU A 222 -23.97 34.12 28.08
N ASP A 223 -24.70 34.13 29.19
CA ASP A 223 -25.13 32.91 29.91
C ASP A 223 -26.20 32.11 29.14
N VAL A 224 -26.76 32.66 28.05
CA VAL A 224 -27.83 32.01 27.28
C VAL A 224 -27.35 30.75 26.58
N GLU A 225 -26.13 30.73 26.09
CA GLU A 225 -25.53 29.54 25.43
C GLU A 225 -25.35 28.41 26.45
N GLU A 226 -24.81 28.72 27.65
CA GLU A 226 -24.66 27.74 28.72
C GLU A 226 -26.01 27.20 29.17
N LEU A 227 -27.03 28.06 29.27
CA LEU A 227 -28.40 27.63 29.60
C LEU A 227 -28.93 26.63 28.54
N GLN A 228 -28.67 26.86 27.27
CA GLN A 228 -29.08 25.95 26.21
C GLN A 228 -28.35 24.59 26.33
N HIS A 229 -27.04 24.59 26.58
CA HIS A 229 -26.25 23.38 26.81
C HIS A 229 -26.76 22.59 28.02
N ARG A 230 -27.05 23.26 29.14
CA ARG A 230 -27.64 22.65 30.32
C ARG A 230 -29.01 22.06 30.03
N ARG A 231 -29.86 22.78 29.31
CA ARG A 231 -31.19 22.30 28.93
C ARG A 231 -31.09 21.05 28.02
N ASP A 232 -30.16 21.01 27.12
CA ASP A 232 -29.92 19.86 26.25
C ASP A 232 -29.44 18.66 27.08
N ALA A 233 -28.49 18.86 28.01
CA ALA A 233 -28.05 17.82 28.93
C ALA A 233 -29.17 17.27 29.82
N TRP A 234 -30.10 18.13 30.28
CA TRP A 234 -31.27 17.71 31.09
C TRP A 234 -32.33 16.95 30.29
N LYS A 235 -32.50 17.28 29.00
CA LYS A 235 -33.52 16.68 28.13
C LYS A 235 -33.04 15.42 27.39
N SER A 236 -31.76 15.13 27.41
CA SER A 236 -31.16 13.99 26.69
C SER A 236 -30.55 12.97 27.64
N THR A 237 -30.53 11.72 27.24
CA THR A 237 -29.69 10.71 27.89
C THR A 237 -28.22 11.02 27.60
N ARG A 238 -27.30 10.49 28.43
CA ARG A 238 -25.87 10.62 28.21
C ARG A 238 -25.46 10.17 26.79
N SER A 239 -26.01 9.04 26.35
CA SER A 239 -25.76 8.49 25.03
C SER A 239 -26.26 9.39 23.91
N ASP A 240 -27.44 9.97 24.01
CA ASP A 240 -28.02 10.86 23.00
C ASP A 240 -27.28 12.20 22.95
N PHE A 241 -26.87 12.74 24.11
CA PHE A 241 -26.09 13.97 24.20
C PHE A 241 -24.77 13.83 23.45
N THR A 242 -24.10 12.68 23.61
CA THR A 242 -22.81 12.38 22.98
C THR A 242 -22.96 12.03 21.50
N ALA A 243 -23.93 11.18 21.14
CA ALA A 243 -24.13 10.72 19.77
C ALA A 243 -24.45 11.85 18.77
N ARG A 244 -24.98 12.99 19.26
CA ARG A 244 -25.25 14.18 18.45
C ARG A 244 -24.00 15.02 18.18
N ARG A 245 -22.92 14.86 18.97
CA ARG A 245 -21.74 15.73 18.97
C ARG A 245 -20.49 15.08 18.43
N ILE A 246 -20.45 13.74 18.38
CA ILE A 246 -19.31 13.00 17.84
C ILE A 246 -19.77 11.95 16.83
N PRO A 247 -18.96 11.65 15.81
CA PRO A 247 -19.20 10.52 14.92
C PRO A 247 -19.15 9.20 15.70
N LYS A 248 -19.79 8.18 15.16
CA LYS A 248 -19.61 6.81 15.67
C LYS A 248 -18.18 6.38 15.43
N ASN A 249 -17.62 5.58 16.32
CA ASN A 249 -16.37 4.89 16.05
C ASN A 249 -16.51 4.16 14.74
N LEU A 250 -15.44 4.18 13.97
CA LEU A 250 -15.33 3.30 12.82
C LEU A 250 -15.37 1.86 13.36
N PRO A 251 -16.13 0.94 12.72
CA PRO A 251 -16.27 -0.42 13.22
C PRO A 251 -14.89 -1.02 13.48
N GLY A 252 -14.64 -1.46 14.70
CA GLY A 252 -13.39 -2.11 15.09
C GLY A 252 -13.30 -3.45 14.37
N GLN A 253 -12.75 -3.44 13.17
CA GLN A 253 -12.42 -4.64 12.42
C GLN A 253 -11.07 -5.17 12.88
N SER A 254 -10.84 -6.47 12.71
CA SER A 254 -9.52 -7.04 12.95
C SER A 254 -8.46 -6.37 12.05
N ASN A 255 -7.20 -6.38 12.47
CA ASN A 255 -6.12 -5.79 11.66
C ASN A 255 -6.11 -6.32 10.22
N GLY A 256 -6.38 -7.62 10.04
CA GLY A 256 -6.44 -8.24 8.72
C GLY A 256 -7.62 -7.75 7.87
N GLU A 257 -8.76 -7.41 8.48
CA GLU A 257 -9.91 -6.84 7.76
C GLU A 257 -9.62 -5.41 7.31
N ASN A 258 -8.99 -4.61 8.17
CA ASN A 258 -8.59 -3.25 7.83
C ASN A 258 -7.53 -3.23 6.71
N ALA A 259 -6.54 -4.14 6.77
CA ALA A 259 -5.52 -4.27 5.75
C ALA A 259 -6.13 -4.69 4.38
N TYR A 260 -7.03 -5.67 4.37
CA TYR A 260 -7.74 -6.05 3.15
C TYR A 260 -8.60 -4.90 2.60
N GLY A 261 -9.31 -4.19 3.48
CA GLY A 261 -10.12 -3.01 3.13
C GLY A 261 -9.30 -1.93 2.42
N TYR A 262 -8.06 -1.72 2.88
CA TYR A 262 -7.14 -0.78 2.25
C TYR A 262 -6.86 -1.12 0.78
N PHE A 263 -6.54 -2.39 0.47
CA PHE A 263 -6.32 -2.82 -0.91
C PHE A 263 -7.59 -2.66 -1.75
N ALA A 264 -8.75 -3.04 -1.21
CA ALA A 264 -10.03 -2.92 -1.91
C ALA A 264 -10.42 -1.45 -2.21
N GLU A 265 -9.98 -0.51 -1.39
CA GLU A 265 -10.19 0.93 -1.59
C GLU A 265 -9.21 1.52 -2.61
N LYS A 266 -7.93 1.11 -2.53
CA LYS A 266 -6.84 1.68 -3.35
C LYS A 266 -6.78 1.10 -4.76
N ILE A 267 -7.06 -0.18 -4.93
CA ILE A 267 -6.97 -0.85 -6.22
C ILE A 267 -8.24 -0.59 -7.02
N ARG A 268 -8.07 0.16 -8.10
CA ARG A 268 -9.13 0.51 -9.06
C ARG A 268 -8.83 -0.12 -10.42
N GLY A 269 -9.81 -0.16 -11.32
CA GLY A 269 -9.61 -0.71 -12.66
C GLY A 269 -8.68 0.12 -13.55
N ASN A 270 -8.12 -0.54 -14.57
CA ASN A 270 -7.27 0.06 -15.62
C ASN A 270 -6.01 0.78 -15.09
N ALA A 271 -5.19 0.11 -14.30
CA ALA A 271 -3.96 0.67 -13.74
C ALA A 271 -2.87 -0.38 -13.52
N LEU A 272 -1.63 0.09 -13.38
CA LEU A 272 -0.45 -0.68 -12.98
C LEU A 272 -0.22 -0.52 -11.47
N TYR A 273 -0.20 -1.63 -10.76
CA TYR A 273 0.07 -1.65 -9.32
C TYR A 273 1.35 -2.41 -9.01
N LEU A 274 2.22 -1.77 -8.23
CA LEU A 274 3.36 -2.42 -7.59
C LEU A 274 2.98 -2.69 -6.13
N LEU A 275 3.06 -3.95 -5.68
CA LEU A 275 2.73 -4.31 -4.30
C LEU A 275 3.95 -4.91 -3.63
N ASP A 276 4.37 -4.33 -2.50
CA ASP A 276 5.53 -4.80 -1.74
C ASP A 276 5.07 -5.49 -0.45
N GLU A 277 5.20 -6.82 -0.44
CA GLU A 277 4.81 -7.72 0.66
C GLU A 277 3.38 -7.47 1.17
N PRO A 278 2.36 -7.51 0.28
CA PRO A 278 0.99 -7.19 0.64
C PRO A 278 0.38 -8.19 1.64
N GLU A 279 1.00 -9.35 1.83
CA GLU A 279 0.60 -10.38 2.80
C GLU A 279 0.85 -9.97 4.26
N ASN A 280 1.72 -9.01 4.51
CA ASN A 280 2.03 -8.56 5.86
C ASN A 280 0.77 -8.07 6.56
N SER A 281 0.57 -8.50 7.81
CA SER A 281 -0.63 -8.24 8.60
C SER A 281 -1.92 -8.94 8.15
N LEU A 282 -1.88 -9.84 7.14
CA LEU A 282 -3.01 -10.64 6.69
C LEU A 282 -2.95 -12.08 7.22
N SER A 283 -4.08 -12.59 7.72
CA SER A 283 -4.23 -14.03 8.00
C SER A 283 -4.20 -14.83 6.69
N ALA A 284 -3.93 -16.14 6.78
CA ALA A 284 -3.92 -17.04 5.62
C ALA A 284 -5.22 -16.96 4.80
N GLU A 285 -6.37 -16.88 5.46
CA GLU A 285 -7.68 -16.71 4.82
C GLU A 285 -7.75 -15.38 4.02
N ARG A 286 -7.32 -14.28 4.65
CA ARG A 286 -7.30 -12.95 4.00
C ARG A 286 -6.29 -12.87 2.86
N GLN A 287 -5.16 -13.57 2.96
CA GLN A 287 -4.20 -13.67 1.84
C GLN A 287 -4.82 -14.40 0.64
N MET A 288 -5.60 -15.46 0.88
CA MET A 288 -6.35 -16.16 -0.19
C MET A 288 -7.44 -15.28 -0.80
N GLU A 289 -8.13 -14.47 0.00
CA GLU A 289 -9.12 -13.51 -0.50
C GLU A 289 -8.45 -12.42 -1.34
N LEU A 290 -7.31 -11.87 -0.86
CA LEU A 290 -6.52 -10.90 -1.62
C LEU A 290 -6.04 -11.49 -2.95
N ALA A 291 -5.53 -12.72 -2.96
CA ALA A 291 -5.09 -13.39 -4.18
C ALA A 291 -6.23 -13.46 -5.22
N ARG A 292 -7.42 -13.88 -4.81
CA ARG A 292 -8.61 -13.92 -5.69
C ARG A 292 -9.01 -12.54 -6.19
N PHE A 293 -8.99 -11.54 -5.31
CA PHE A 293 -9.31 -10.15 -5.67
C PHE A 293 -8.33 -9.59 -6.72
N LEU A 294 -7.02 -9.87 -6.58
CA LEU A 294 -5.99 -9.45 -7.53
C LEU A 294 -6.14 -10.21 -8.87
N GLU A 295 -6.41 -11.53 -8.85
CA GLU A 295 -6.68 -12.32 -10.05
C GLU A 295 -7.89 -11.76 -10.82
N ASP A 296 -8.99 -11.48 -10.13
CA ASP A 296 -10.20 -10.91 -10.73
C ASP A 296 -9.96 -9.50 -11.28
N SER A 297 -9.19 -8.68 -10.56
CA SER A 297 -8.82 -7.34 -10.98
C SER A 297 -7.96 -7.35 -12.25
N ALA A 298 -7.00 -8.26 -12.34
CA ALA A 298 -6.18 -8.42 -13.55
C ALA A 298 -7.01 -8.95 -14.73
N ARG A 299 -7.93 -9.90 -14.46
CA ARG A 299 -8.70 -10.57 -15.50
C ARG A 299 -9.85 -9.73 -16.05
N PHE A 300 -10.55 -9.00 -15.20
CA PHE A 300 -11.82 -8.35 -15.54
C PHE A 300 -11.78 -6.82 -15.53
N TYR A 301 -10.82 -6.24 -14.79
CA TYR A 301 -10.78 -4.79 -14.58
C TYR A 301 -9.53 -4.12 -15.19
N GLY A 302 -8.78 -4.86 -16.04
CA GLY A 302 -7.66 -4.30 -16.78
C GLY A 302 -6.50 -3.84 -15.89
N CYS A 303 -6.32 -4.45 -14.71
CA CYS A 303 -5.18 -4.18 -13.85
C CYS A 303 -3.97 -5.01 -14.25
N GLN A 304 -2.77 -4.45 -14.07
CA GLN A 304 -1.52 -5.18 -14.09
C GLN A 304 -0.88 -5.11 -12.71
N PHE A 305 -0.32 -6.23 -12.24
CA PHE A 305 0.31 -6.32 -10.92
C PHE A 305 1.75 -6.82 -11.02
N ILE A 306 2.65 -6.15 -10.30
CA ILE A 306 4.02 -6.62 -10.03
C ILE A 306 4.16 -6.67 -8.52
N ILE A 307 4.31 -7.86 -7.96
CA ILE A 307 4.14 -8.11 -6.52
C ILE A 307 5.39 -8.77 -5.97
N SER A 308 6.01 -8.21 -4.94
CA SER A 308 6.97 -8.91 -4.12
C SER A 308 6.22 -9.71 -3.05
N THR A 309 6.55 -10.97 -2.85
CA THR A 309 5.85 -11.80 -1.88
C THR A 309 6.65 -13.01 -1.42
N HIS A 310 6.41 -13.40 -0.17
CA HIS A 310 6.83 -14.68 0.41
C HIS A 310 5.65 -15.63 0.62
N SER A 311 4.41 -15.17 0.45
CA SER A 311 3.21 -15.91 0.74
C SER A 311 2.98 -17.07 -0.25
N PRO A 312 2.87 -18.31 0.22
CA PRO A 312 2.53 -19.43 -0.65
C PRO A 312 1.15 -19.27 -1.31
N PHE A 313 0.24 -18.53 -0.67
CA PHE A 313 -1.11 -18.27 -1.19
C PHE A 313 -1.07 -17.29 -2.36
N LEU A 314 -0.26 -16.24 -2.28
CA LEU A 314 -0.07 -15.30 -3.38
C LEU A 314 0.75 -15.93 -4.51
N LEU A 315 1.77 -16.73 -4.18
CA LEU A 315 2.56 -17.46 -5.19
C LEU A 315 1.73 -18.46 -5.99
N ALA A 316 0.60 -18.93 -5.43
CA ALA A 316 -0.32 -19.85 -6.11
C ALA A 316 -1.30 -19.18 -7.08
N MET A 317 -1.23 -17.85 -7.30
CA MET A 317 -2.12 -17.15 -8.23
C MET A 317 -2.01 -17.68 -9.65
N LYS A 318 -3.18 -17.90 -10.27
CA LYS A 318 -3.28 -18.53 -11.59
C LYS A 318 -2.79 -17.62 -12.70
N GLY A 319 -1.91 -18.15 -13.54
CA GLY A 319 -1.37 -17.40 -14.68
C GLY A 319 -0.32 -16.36 -14.31
N ALA A 320 0.11 -16.32 -13.07
CA ALA A 320 1.19 -15.45 -12.64
C ALA A 320 2.54 -15.93 -13.17
N ARG A 321 3.41 -14.99 -13.53
CA ARG A 321 4.82 -15.26 -13.82
C ARG A 321 5.62 -15.05 -12.54
N ILE A 322 6.39 -16.03 -12.10
CA ILE A 322 7.15 -15.98 -10.85
C ILE A 322 8.64 -15.92 -11.17
N TYR A 323 9.32 -14.87 -10.75
CA TYR A 323 10.78 -14.78 -10.78
C TYR A 323 11.35 -15.18 -9.42
N ASP A 324 12.27 -16.15 -9.43
CA ASP A 324 13.01 -16.57 -8.24
C ASP A 324 14.32 -15.78 -8.15
N LEU A 325 14.35 -14.79 -7.26
CA LEU A 325 15.50 -13.91 -7.04
C LEU A 325 16.60 -14.52 -6.16
N ASP A 326 16.36 -15.69 -5.57
CA ASP A 326 17.38 -16.40 -4.78
C ASP A 326 18.27 -17.28 -5.64
N THR A 327 17.86 -17.58 -6.87
CA THR A 327 18.67 -18.37 -7.80
C THR A 327 19.59 -17.52 -8.67
N ILE A 328 20.70 -18.10 -9.05
CA ILE A 328 21.72 -17.49 -9.95
C ILE A 328 21.94 -18.45 -11.11
N PRO A 329 21.60 -18.05 -12.35
CA PRO A 329 20.90 -16.81 -12.74
C PRO A 329 19.45 -16.73 -12.21
N VAL A 330 18.90 -15.51 -12.16
CA VAL A 330 17.47 -15.30 -11.87
C VAL A 330 16.64 -15.79 -13.04
N GLU A 331 15.69 -16.68 -12.75
CA GLU A 331 14.85 -17.29 -13.78
C GLU A 331 13.38 -17.30 -13.35
N ALA A 332 12.49 -17.40 -14.35
CA ALA A 332 11.08 -17.61 -14.09
C ALA A 332 10.82 -19.10 -13.75
N LYS A 333 10.19 -19.36 -12.61
CA LYS A 333 9.92 -20.71 -12.10
C LYS A 333 8.44 -20.96 -11.88
N LYS A 334 8.09 -22.25 -11.81
CA LYS A 334 6.76 -22.68 -11.37
C LYS A 334 6.69 -22.71 -9.84
N LEU A 335 5.49 -22.58 -9.33
CA LEU A 335 5.22 -22.66 -7.88
C LEU A 335 5.91 -23.87 -7.21
N THR A 336 5.82 -25.04 -7.82
CA THR A 336 6.37 -26.30 -7.30
C THR A 336 7.90 -26.40 -7.31
N GLU A 337 8.58 -25.45 -7.96
CA GLU A 337 10.05 -25.39 -8.05
C GLU A 337 10.66 -24.46 -7.00
N LEU A 338 9.82 -23.66 -6.30
CA LEU A 338 10.25 -22.71 -5.30
C LEU A 338 10.64 -23.41 -3.98
N SER A 339 11.78 -23.07 -3.44
CA SER A 339 12.36 -23.72 -2.26
C SER A 339 11.45 -23.69 -1.03
N ASN A 340 10.90 -22.50 -0.70
CA ASN A 340 10.00 -22.36 0.45
C ASN A 340 8.67 -23.11 0.25
N VAL A 341 8.14 -23.13 -0.96
CA VAL A 341 6.90 -23.88 -1.24
C VAL A 341 7.12 -25.37 -1.05
N ARG A 342 8.25 -25.89 -1.50
CA ARG A 342 8.64 -27.29 -1.26
C ARG A 342 8.83 -27.56 0.23
N LEU A 343 9.48 -26.66 0.97
CA LEU A 343 9.65 -26.81 2.41
C LEU A 343 8.30 -26.88 3.14
N TYR A 344 7.32 -26.04 2.77
CA TYR A 344 5.95 -26.14 3.32
C TYR A 344 5.28 -27.46 2.96
N HIS A 345 5.39 -27.89 1.69
CA HIS A 345 4.84 -29.18 1.25
C HIS A 345 5.42 -30.33 2.08
N ASP A 346 6.74 -30.42 2.19
CA ASP A 346 7.42 -31.48 2.90
C ASP A 346 7.12 -31.47 4.42
N PHE A 347 6.99 -30.27 5.01
CA PHE A 347 6.58 -30.10 6.39
C PHE A 347 5.17 -30.67 6.62
N PHE A 348 4.18 -30.28 5.82
CA PHE A 348 2.81 -30.77 5.98
C PHE A 348 2.66 -32.27 5.64
N GLU A 349 3.43 -32.77 4.68
CA GLU A 349 3.42 -34.21 4.37
C GLU A 349 4.03 -35.04 5.54
N ALA A 350 5.08 -34.54 6.20
CA ALA A 350 5.66 -35.17 7.38
C ALA A 350 4.69 -35.22 8.58
N HIS A 351 3.79 -34.22 8.70
CA HIS A 351 2.80 -34.13 9.78
C HIS A 351 1.41 -34.57 9.36
N ARG A 352 1.29 -35.23 8.20
CA ARG A 352 -0.01 -35.63 7.64
C ARG A 352 -0.89 -36.43 8.60
N GLN A 353 -0.27 -37.34 9.38
CA GLN A 353 -0.98 -38.17 10.35
C GLN A 353 -1.61 -37.38 11.51
N GLU A 354 -1.17 -36.14 11.74
CA GLU A 354 -1.74 -35.30 12.78
C GLU A 354 -3.02 -34.58 12.34
N PHE A 355 -3.31 -34.59 11.03
CA PHE A 355 -4.51 -33.99 10.42
C PHE A 355 -5.61 -35.01 10.13
N ASP A 356 -5.30 -36.31 10.12
CA ASP A 356 -6.25 -37.43 9.94
C ASP A 356 -6.78 -37.93 11.31
#